data_10c955aa99c2934034605c7936c73205
#
_entry.id   10c955aa99c2934034605c7936c73205
#
_cell.length_a   1.000
_cell.length_b   1.000
_cell.length_c   1.000
_cell.angle_alpha   90.00
_cell.angle_beta   90.00
_cell.angle_gamma   90.00
#
_symmetry.space_group_name_H-M   'P 1'
#
loop_
_entity.id
_entity.type
_entity.pdbx_description
1 polymer ?
#
loop_
_entity_poly.entity_id
_entity_poly.type
_entity_poly.pdbx_seq_one_letter_code
_entity_poly.pdbx_strand_id
1 'polypeptide(L)'
;ATGFCKGKGGSMHIVDVDSGNLGSNGVVGGGLTLAPGAALTQKYKKTGKIVLCSFGDGASNEGSFHEGVNLSSVWKLPVIFYCENNLYGMSTHHTKVMNVKNVADRASSYGIQSFIVDGYDAVAVYETVKKAAEICRKGEGPVLVEAKTYRWAGHSKSDKNLYRTQEEIDSWKEKDGLIKLRNKILELGYASEEELQALELEVEKIIEEAVEFGMNSPEPSLDILEEDIYAD
;
A
#
# COMPACT_ATOMS: atom_id res chain seq x y z
N ALA A 1 -19.05 -16.43 5.41
CA ALA A 1 -19.13 -17.12 4.11
C ALA A 1 -19.32 -16.17 2.93
N THR A 2 -19.87 -14.95 3.14
CA THR A 2 -20.20 -13.99 2.05
C THR A 2 -19.11 -12.96 1.76
N GLY A 3 -18.06 -12.89 2.57
CA GLY A 3 -16.91 -11.99 2.36
C GLY A 3 -15.96 -12.48 1.28
N PHE A 4 -15.05 -11.61 0.80
CA PHE A 4 -14.08 -11.90 -0.27
C PHE A 4 -13.24 -13.16 -0.01
N CYS A 5 -12.88 -13.43 1.23
CA CYS A 5 -12.12 -14.62 1.60
C CYS A 5 -12.98 -15.83 1.98
N LYS A 6 -14.30 -15.74 1.85
CA LYS A 6 -15.27 -16.82 2.20
C LYS A 6 -15.09 -17.40 3.62
N GLY A 7 -14.49 -16.65 4.55
CA GLY A 7 -14.12 -17.14 5.89
C GLY A 7 -12.88 -18.05 5.95
N LYS A 8 -12.24 -18.35 4.83
CA LYS A 8 -11.04 -19.19 4.75
C LYS A 8 -9.74 -18.41 4.99
N GLY A 9 -9.74 -17.11 4.70
CA GLY A 9 -8.58 -16.24 4.83
C GLY A 9 -8.90 -14.98 5.63
N GLY A 10 -7.97 -14.04 5.63
CA GLY A 10 -8.09 -12.76 6.31
C GLY A 10 -7.66 -11.58 5.45
N SER A 11 -7.49 -10.40 6.04
CA SER A 11 -7.20 -9.14 5.35
C SER A 11 -5.94 -9.16 4.49
N MET A 12 -4.97 -10.05 4.77
CA MET A 12 -3.75 -10.21 3.97
C MET A 12 -3.97 -10.98 2.67
N HIS A 13 -5.18 -11.47 2.38
CA HIS A 13 -5.47 -12.33 1.23
C HIS A 13 -6.69 -11.85 0.43
N ILE A 14 -7.07 -10.56 0.58
CA ILE A 14 -8.21 -9.99 -0.13
C ILE A 14 -7.87 -9.83 -1.61
N VAL A 15 -8.74 -10.38 -2.46
CA VAL A 15 -8.72 -10.25 -3.92
C VAL A 15 -10.11 -9.86 -4.40
N ASP A 16 -10.18 -8.86 -5.28
CA ASP A 16 -11.41 -8.44 -5.96
C ASP A 16 -11.03 -7.96 -7.37
N VAL A 17 -10.93 -8.90 -8.29
CA VAL A 17 -10.47 -8.63 -9.66
C VAL A 17 -11.40 -7.67 -10.40
N ASP A 18 -12.69 -7.72 -10.11
CA ASP A 18 -13.69 -6.87 -10.76
C ASP A 18 -13.54 -5.40 -10.38
N SER A 19 -13.16 -5.11 -9.13
CA SER A 19 -12.80 -3.76 -8.69
C SER A 19 -11.40 -3.33 -9.11
N GLY A 20 -10.59 -4.24 -9.66
CA GLY A 20 -9.19 -4.00 -10.02
C GLY A 20 -8.18 -4.31 -8.92
N ASN A 21 -8.62 -4.86 -7.79
CA ASN A 21 -7.73 -5.35 -6.74
C ASN A 21 -7.25 -6.76 -7.09
N LEU A 22 -6.01 -6.86 -7.58
CA LEU A 22 -5.40 -8.12 -8.02
C LEU A 22 -4.89 -8.99 -6.86
N GLY A 23 -4.99 -8.49 -5.65
CA GLY A 23 -4.74 -9.25 -4.44
C GLY A 23 -3.71 -8.63 -3.51
N SER A 24 -3.83 -9.00 -2.24
CA SER A 24 -2.83 -8.82 -1.22
C SER A 24 -2.15 -10.16 -0.91
N ASN A 25 -0.88 -10.12 -0.50
CA ASN A 25 -0.06 -11.30 -0.33
C ASN A 25 0.69 -11.23 1.00
N GLY A 26 0.58 -12.28 1.81
CA GLY A 26 1.32 -12.40 3.08
C GLY A 26 2.82 -12.65 2.89
N VAL A 27 3.26 -13.04 1.69
CA VAL A 27 4.69 -13.19 1.36
C VAL A 27 5.30 -11.82 1.11
N VAL A 28 6.28 -11.43 1.93
CA VAL A 28 6.97 -10.14 1.80
C VAL A 28 7.61 -10.02 0.40
N GLY A 29 7.29 -8.95 -0.30
CA GLY A 29 7.79 -8.73 -1.67
C GLY A 29 7.08 -9.54 -2.76
N GLY A 30 6.13 -10.44 -2.44
CA GLY A 30 5.45 -11.28 -3.43
C GLY A 30 4.72 -10.49 -4.53
N GLY A 31 4.14 -9.34 -4.20
CA GLY A 31 3.48 -8.46 -5.18
C GLY A 31 4.43 -7.86 -6.22
N LEU A 32 5.72 -7.72 -5.88
CA LEU A 32 6.71 -7.05 -6.73
C LEU A 32 7.01 -7.79 -8.03
N THR A 33 6.85 -9.11 -8.04
CA THR A 33 7.00 -9.94 -9.26
C THR A 33 5.67 -10.19 -9.97
N LEU A 34 4.54 -10.08 -9.27
CA LEU A 34 3.21 -10.20 -9.88
C LEU A 34 2.82 -8.94 -10.66
N ALA A 35 3.19 -7.76 -10.16
CA ALA A 35 2.86 -6.48 -10.78
C ALA A 35 3.38 -6.33 -12.23
N PRO A 36 4.61 -6.75 -12.58
CA PRO A 36 5.07 -6.78 -13.97
C PRO A 36 4.16 -7.61 -14.90
N GLY A 37 3.69 -8.78 -14.45
CA GLY A 37 2.77 -9.62 -15.22
C GLY A 37 1.42 -8.94 -15.50
N ALA A 38 0.85 -8.33 -14.46
CA ALA A 38 -0.37 -7.54 -14.58
C ALA A 38 -0.18 -6.34 -15.54
N ALA A 39 0.92 -5.62 -15.41
CA ALA A 39 1.23 -4.46 -16.25
C ALA A 39 1.54 -4.85 -17.69
N LEU A 40 2.18 -5.99 -17.92
CA LEU A 40 2.38 -6.55 -19.26
C LEU A 40 1.03 -6.79 -19.95
N THR A 41 0.06 -7.33 -19.21
CA THR A 41 -1.32 -7.51 -19.71
C THR A 41 -1.93 -6.18 -20.14
N GLN A 42 -1.80 -5.12 -19.33
CA GLN A 42 -2.34 -3.80 -19.66
C GLN A 42 -1.67 -3.20 -20.89
N LYS A 43 -0.34 -3.34 -20.98
CA LYS A 43 0.43 -2.88 -22.14
C LYS A 43 0.07 -3.65 -23.41
N TYR A 44 0.02 -4.98 -23.33
CA TYR A 44 -0.32 -5.83 -24.49
C TYR A 44 -1.73 -5.56 -25.01
N LYS A 45 -2.70 -5.47 -24.10
CA LYS A 45 -4.10 -5.16 -24.43
C LYS A 45 -4.37 -3.69 -24.75
N LYS A 46 -3.37 -2.81 -24.61
CA LYS A 46 -3.46 -1.35 -24.83
C LYS A 46 -4.63 -0.70 -24.10
N THR A 47 -4.87 -1.07 -22.85
CA THR A 47 -6.02 -0.61 -22.05
C THR A 47 -5.89 0.83 -21.55
N GLY A 48 -4.67 1.39 -21.51
CA GLY A 48 -4.37 2.66 -20.86
C GLY A 48 -4.34 2.61 -19.33
N LYS A 49 -4.63 1.43 -18.74
CA LYS A 49 -4.55 1.21 -17.29
C LYS A 49 -3.10 1.07 -16.86
N ILE A 50 -2.85 1.40 -15.58
CA ILE A 50 -1.56 1.24 -14.91
C ILE A 50 -1.74 0.26 -13.74
N VAL A 51 -0.63 -0.26 -13.23
CA VAL A 51 -0.61 -1.11 -12.04
C VAL A 51 0.08 -0.37 -10.91
N LEU A 52 -0.56 -0.31 -9.76
CA LEU A 52 0.04 0.15 -8.51
C LEU A 52 0.45 -1.08 -7.69
N CYS A 53 1.73 -1.15 -7.31
CA CYS A 53 2.25 -2.18 -6.41
C CYS A 53 2.76 -1.52 -5.13
N SER A 54 2.00 -1.65 -4.04
CA SER A 54 2.40 -1.17 -2.72
C SER A 54 3.27 -2.20 -2.00
N PHE A 55 4.32 -1.73 -1.31
CA PHE A 55 5.22 -2.55 -0.51
C PHE A 55 5.91 -1.71 0.56
N GLY A 56 6.38 -2.34 1.64
CA GLY A 56 7.12 -1.68 2.71
C GLY A 56 8.62 -1.56 2.44
N ASP A 57 9.31 -0.73 3.23
CA ASP A 57 10.77 -0.56 3.16
C ASP A 57 11.53 -1.88 3.37
N GLY A 58 11.05 -2.78 4.23
CA GLY A 58 11.62 -4.11 4.42
C GLY A 58 11.62 -4.94 3.12
N ALA A 59 10.50 -4.93 2.39
CA ALA A 59 10.35 -5.65 1.12
C ALA A 59 11.31 -5.15 0.03
N SER A 60 11.77 -3.92 0.11
CA SER A 60 12.75 -3.38 -0.85
C SER A 60 14.10 -4.13 -0.83
N ASN A 61 14.38 -4.92 0.21
CA ASN A 61 15.61 -5.71 0.33
C ASN A 61 15.45 -7.17 -0.16
N GLU A 62 14.24 -7.56 -0.56
CA GLU A 62 14.00 -8.87 -1.17
C GLU A 62 14.51 -8.91 -2.62
N GLY A 63 14.97 -10.09 -3.07
CA GLY A 63 15.37 -10.30 -4.47
C GLY A 63 14.27 -9.94 -5.46
N SER A 64 13.01 -10.22 -5.11
CA SER A 64 11.81 -9.90 -5.89
C SER A 64 11.67 -8.41 -6.24
N PHE A 65 12.14 -7.50 -5.37
CA PHE A 65 12.19 -6.08 -5.68
C PHE A 65 13.10 -5.82 -6.89
N HIS A 66 14.32 -6.33 -6.84
CA HIS A 66 15.31 -6.13 -7.90
C HIS A 66 14.87 -6.75 -9.22
N GLU A 67 14.32 -7.96 -9.17
CA GLU A 67 13.81 -8.68 -10.34
C GLU A 67 12.62 -7.99 -10.98
N GLY A 68 11.61 -7.64 -10.17
CA GLY A 68 10.37 -7.01 -10.65
C GLY A 68 10.60 -5.61 -11.22
N VAL A 69 11.38 -4.78 -10.53
CA VAL A 69 11.70 -3.42 -11.00
C VAL A 69 12.53 -3.47 -12.27
N ASN A 70 13.57 -4.32 -12.33
CA ASN A 70 14.42 -4.45 -13.51
C ASN A 70 13.63 -4.93 -14.73
N LEU A 71 12.82 -5.98 -14.59
CA LEU A 71 11.98 -6.49 -15.68
C LEU A 71 11.01 -5.42 -16.18
N SER A 72 10.36 -4.70 -15.27
CA SER A 72 9.44 -3.62 -15.61
C SER A 72 10.13 -2.48 -16.35
N SER A 73 11.37 -2.14 -15.96
CA SER A 73 12.18 -1.14 -16.64
C SER A 73 12.53 -1.55 -18.07
N VAL A 74 13.10 -2.74 -18.25
CA VAL A 74 13.51 -3.26 -19.58
C VAL A 74 12.33 -3.28 -20.55
N TRP A 75 11.15 -3.66 -20.09
CA TRP A 75 9.94 -3.74 -20.90
C TRP A 75 9.10 -2.46 -20.91
N LYS A 76 9.52 -1.40 -20.20
CA LYS A 76 8.79 -0.14 -20.05
C LYS A 76 7.32 -0.39 -19.67
N LEU A 77 7.13 -1.16 -18.61
CA LEU A 77 5.79 -1.53 -18.13
C LEU A 77 5.15 -0.40 -17.34
N PRO A 78 3.82 -0.20 -17.43
CA PRO A 78 3.10 0.84 -16.72
C PRO A 78 2.87 0.46 -15.25
N VAL A 79 3.95 0.43 -14.43
CA VAL A 79 3.90 0.11 -13.00
C VAL A 79 4.35 1.31 -12.17
N ILE A 80 3.58 1.61 -11.14
CA ILE A 80 4.04 2.45 -10.03
C ILE A 80 4.42 1.49 -8.89
N PHE A 81 5.71 1.41 -8.57
CA PHE A 81 6.22 0.76 -7.38
C PHE A 81 6.13 1.75 -6.23
N TYR A 82 5.15 1.58 -5.34
CA TYR A 82 4.87 2.50 -4.25
C TYR A 82 5.39 1.94 -2.93
N CYS A 83 6.49 2.52 -2.45
CA CYS A 83 7.12 2.13 -1.19
C CYS A 83 6.54 2.94 -0.02
N GLU A 84 5.88 2.28 0.91
CA GLU A 84 5.49 2.83 2.20
C GLU A 84 6.67 2.69 3.17
N ASN A 85 7.61 3.64 3.12
CA ASN A 85 8.75 3.63 4.03
C ASN A 85 8.33 4.13 5.41
N ASN A 86 7.94 3.17 6.25
CA ASN A 86 7.51 3.43 7.63
C ASN A 86 8.66 3.28 8.65
N LEU A 87 9.90 3.27 8.17
CA LEU A 87 11.19 3.17 8.87
C LEU A 87 11.52 1.80 9.44
N TYR A 88 10.57 0.87 9.56
CA TYR A 88 10.79 -0.41 10.22
C TYR A 88 10.27 -1.60 9.40
N GLY A 89 11.19 -2.43 8.90
CA GLY A 89 10.87 -3.79 8.46
C GLY A 89 10.72 -4.70 9.69
N MET A 90 9.49 -5.01 10.08
CA MET A 90 9.17 -5.62 11.38
C MET A 90 9.78 -4.80 12.55
N SER A 91 10.82 -5.31 13.19
CA SER A 91 11.55 -4.69 14.30
C SER A 91 12.88 -4.04 13.90
N THR A 92 13.26 -4.11 12.62
CA THR A 92 14.55 -3.64 12.14
C THR A 92 14.40 -2.29 11.45
N HIS A 93 15.05 -1.25 12.00
CA HIS A 93 15.09 0.07 11.35
C HIS A 93 15.84 -0.01 10.02
N HIS A 94 15.30 0.64 8.98
CA HIS A 94 15.79 0.53 7.60
C HIS A 94 17.27 0.89 7.44
N THR A 95 17.80 1.83 8.22
CA THR A 95 19.22 2.23 8.16
C THR A 95 20.20 1.13 8.60
N LYS A 96 19.72 0.08 9.27
CA LYS A 96 20.56 -1.06 9.68
C LYS A 96 20.72 -2.10 8.57
N VAL A 97 19.88 -2.07 7.56
CA VAL A 97 19.81 -3.08 6.49
C VAL A 97 19.90 -2.47 5.08
N MET A 98 20.04 -1.16 4.98
CA MET A 98 20.10 -0.44 3.72
C MET A 98 21.17 0.65 3.81
N ASN A 99 22.16 0.60 2.92
CA ASN A 99 23.26 1.59 2.90
C ASN A 99 22.86 2.90 2.20
N VAL A 100 21.94 2.84 1.22
CA VAL A 100 21.41 4.06 0.59
C VAL A 100 20.42 4.74 1.53
N LYS A 101 20.34 6.07 1.47
CA LYS A 101 19.48 6.86 2.36
C LYS A 101 17.99 6.60 2.12
N ASN A 102 17.63 6.44 0.87
CA ASN A 102 16.23 6.28 0.46
C ASN A 102 16.09 5.03 -0.41
N VAL A 103 14.93 4.38 -0.36
CA VAL A 103 14.59 3.31 -1.29
C VAL A 103 14.55 3.85 -2.73
N ALA A 104 14.05 5.07 -2.90
CA ALA A 104 13.98 5.77 -4.18
C ALA A 104 15.34 5.95 -4.87
N ASP A 105 16.46 6.01 -4.12
CA ASP A 105 17.80 6.15 -4.68
C ASP A 105 18.19 4.95 -5.55
N ARG A 106 17.58 3.78 -5.32
CA ARG A 106 17.81 2.55 -6.09
C ARG A 106 17.28 2.64 -7.52
N ALA A 107 16.34 3.54 -7.80
CA ALA A 107 15.75 3.72 -9.12
C ALA A 107 16.78 4.02 -10.22
N SER A 108 17.84 4.73 -9.87
CA SER A 108 18.95 5.06 -10.77
C SER A 108 19.64 3.83 -11.36
N SER A 109 19.73 2.73 -10.58
CA SER A 109 20.32 1.46 -11.01
C SER A 109 19.51 0.76 -12.09
N TYR A 110 18.22 1.11 -12.24
CA TYR A 110 17.31 0.56 -13.25
C TYR A 110 16.99 1.56 -14.38
N GLY A 111 17.56 2.77 -14.32
CA GLY A 111 17.28 3.82 -15.31
C GLY A 111 15.82 4.29 -15.31
N ILE A 112 15.15 4.26 -14.17
CA ILE A 112 13.75 4.70 -14.03
C ILE A 112 13.64 5.98 -13.19
N GLN A 113 12.52 6.70 -13.35
CA GLN A 113 12.23 7.85 -12.52
C GLN A 113 11.80 7.45 -11.11
N SER A 114 12.13 8.30 -10.13
CA SER A 114 11.66 8.13 -8.76
C SER A 114 11.22 9.45 -8.14
N PHE A 115 10.35 9.35 -7.15
CA PHE A 115 9.90 10.47 -6.33
C PHE A 115 9.94 10.08 -4.87
N ILE A 116 10.26 11.05 -4.01
CA ILE A 116 10.13 10.95 -2.56
C ILE A 116 9.05 11.93 -2.14
N VAL A 117 8.12 11.50 -1.32
CA VAL A 117 7.01 12.32 -0.85
C VAL A 117 6.81 12.16 0.64
N ASP A 118 6.34 13.22 1.31
CA ASP A 118 5.84 13.15 2.68
C ASP A 118 4.54 12.35 2.70
N GLY A 119 4.57 11.14 3.26
CA GLY A 119 3.41 10.25 3.35
C GLY A 119 2.30 10.75 4.28
N TYR A 120 2.60 11.78 5.08
CA TYR A 120 1.62 12.49 5.92
C TYR A 120 0.95 13.68 5.22
N ASP A 121 1.29 13.95 3.96
CA ASP A 121 0.64 14.97 3.14
C ASP A 121 -0.18 14.32 2.02
N ALA A 122 -1.47 14.10 2.27
CA ALA A 122 -2.37 13.44 1.32
C ALA A 122 -2.42 14.13 -0.04
N VAL A 123 -2.33 15.47 -0.08
CA VAL A 123 -2.33 16.24 -1.32
C VAL A 123 -1.03 16.05 -2.09
N ALA A 124 0.12 16.09 -1.40
CA ALA A 124 1.41 15.83 -2.00
C ALA A 124 1.52 14.39 -2.55
N VAL A 125 0.99 13.41 -1.81
CA VAL A 125 0.90 12.01 -2.26
C VAL A 125 0.05 11.92 -3.53
N TYR A 126 -1.14 12.52 -3.54
CA TYR A 126 -2.02 12.54 -4.71
C TYR A 126 -1.31 13.11 -5.95
N GLU A 127 -0.70 14.29 -5.85
CA GLU A 127 -0.02 14.93 -6.98
C GLU A 127 1.19 14.12 -7.47
N THR A 128 1.93 13.50 -6.54
CA THR A 128 3.07 12.64 -6.87
C THR A 128 2.63 11.38 -7.61
N VAL A 129 1.60 10.69 -7.11
CA VAL A 129 1.08 9.47 -7.74
C VAL A 129 0.43 9.79 -9.09
N LYS A 130 -0.29 10.90 -9.20
CA LYS A 130 -0.85 11.40 -10.48
C LYS A 130 0.25 11.61 -11.52
N LYS A 131 1.34 12.30 -11.15
CA LYS A 131 2.50 12.50 -12.04
C LYS A 131 3.14 11.18 -12.46
N ALA A 132 3.33 10.25 -11.50
CA ALA A 132 3.84 8.91 -11.82
C ALA A 132 2.93 8.14 -12.77
N ALA A 133 1.61 8.24 -12.58
CA ALA A 133 0.62 7.63 -13.47
C ALA A 133 0.67 8.19 -14.90
N GLU A 134 0.87 9.49 -15.05
CA GLU A 134 1.04 10.13 -16.36
C GLU A 134 2.28 9.62 -17.10
N ILE A 135 3.41 9.47 -16.39
CA ILE A 135 4.65 8.91 -16.95
C ILE A 135 4.41 7.46 -17.43
N CYS A 136 3.77 6.65 -16.59
CA CYS A 136 3.43 5.27 -16.96
C CYS A 136 2.50 5.19 -18.18
N ARG A 137 1.48 6.05 -18.27
CA ARG A 137 0.54 6.10 -19.41
C ARG A 137 1.18 6.56 -20.69
N LYS A 138 2.21 7.40 -20.61
CA LYS A 138 3.01 7.82 -21.80
C LYS A 138 3.94 6.70 -22.29
N GLY A 139 4.05 5.57 -21.58
CA GLY A 139 4.95 4.47 -21.93
C GLY A 139 6.42 4.76 -21.64
N GLU A 140 6.70 5.70 -20.76
CA GLU A 140 8.07 6.08 -20.35
C GLU A 140 8.68 5.11 -19.34
N GLY A 141 7.95 4.05 -18.95
CA GLY A 141 8.42 2.97 -18.09
C GLY A 141 7.82 3.01 -16.70
N PRO A 142 8.29 2.16 -15.78
CA PRO A 142 7.83 2.18 -14.40
C PRO A 142 8.37 3.40 -13.65
N VAL A 143 7.72 3.71 -12.53
CA VAL A 143 8.14 4.78 -11.61
C VAL A 143 8.23 4.20 -10.20
N LEU A 144 9.25 4.57 -9.44
CA LEU A 144 9.38 4.26 -8.01
C LEU A 144 8.97 5.48 -7.19
N VAL A 145 7.94 5.34 -6.37
CA VAL A 145 7.50 6.37 -5.41
C VAL A 145 7.80 5.90 -4.01
N GLU A 146 8.50 6.71 -3.23
CA GLU A 146 8.76 6.45 -1.82
C GLU A 146 8.02 7.47 -0.95
N ALA A 147 6.99 7.00 -0.23
CA ALA A 147 6.28 7.79 0.77
C ALA A 147 6.95 7.59 2.13
N LYS A 148 7.45 8.69 2.70
CA LYS A 148 8.01 8.69 4.05
C LYS A 148 6.89 8.77 5.05
N THR A 149 6.73 7.74 5.85
CA THR A 149 5.69 7.63 6.86
C THR A 149 6.21 6.94 8.12
N TYR A 150 5.34 6.55 9.02
CA TYR A 150 5.70 5.85 10.24
C TYR A 150 4.59 4.91 10.70
N ARG A 151 4.93 3.73 11.18
CA ARG A 151 3.98 2.79 11.77
C ARG A 151 3.86 3.03 13.28
N TRP A 152 2.75 3.58 13.76
CA TRP A 152 2.54 3.88 15.18
C TRP A 152 2.38 2.63 16.04
N ALA A 153 1.58 1.67 15.57
CA ALA A 153 1.35 0.42 16.26
C ALA A 153 2.51 -0.58 16.05
N GLY A 154 2.53 -1.67 16.81
CA GLY A 154 3.42 -2.79 16.55
C GLY A 154 3.20 -3.42 15.18
N HIS A 155 4.16 -4.19 14.70
CA HIS A 155 4.05 -4.87 13.41
C HIS A 155 2.90 -5.89 13.40
N SER A 156 2.68 -6.55 14.51
CA SER A 156 1.59 -7.50 14.72
C SER A 156 0.91 -7.25 16.07
N LYS A 157 -0.25 -7.88 16.28
CA LYS A 157 -1.00 -7.78 17.55
C LYS A 157 -0.17 -8.16 18.80
N SER A 158 0.80 -9.05 18.63
CA SER A 158 1.68 -9.51 19.72
C SER A 158 2.99 -8.72 19.85
N ASP A 159 3.26 -7.76 18.97
CA ASP A 159 4.49 -6.96 18.98
C ASP A 159 4.45 -5.91 20.10
N LYS A 160 5.37 -6.05 21.05
CA LYS A 160 5.48 -5.18 22.25
C LYS A 160 6.23 -3.87 21.97
N ASN A 161 6.69 -3.63 20.74
CA ASN A 161 7.44 -2.41 20.36
C ASN A 161 8.73 -2.13 21.16
N LEU A 162 9.41 -3.14 21.67
CA LEU A 162 10.61 -2.98 22.52
C LEU A 162 11.84 -2.44 21.77
N TYR A 163 11.79 -2.32 20.46
CA TYR A 163 12.88 -1.87 19.58
C TYR A 163 12.87 -0.38 19.27
N ARG A 164 11.89 0.37 19.78
CA ARG A 164 11.74 1.82 19.63
C ARG A 164 11.17 2.46 20.89
N THR A 165 11.39 3.76 21.05
CA THR A 165 10.94 4.47 22.26
C THR A 165 9.54 5.05 22.08
N GLN A 166 8.87 5.35 23.20
CA GLN A 166 7.57 6.00 23.18
C GLN A 166 7.68 7.43 22.65
N GLU A 167 8.76 8.13 22.97
CA GLU A 167 9.02 9.49 22.49
C GLU A 167 9.15 9.53 20.98
N GLU A 168 9.80 8.52 20.37
CA GLU A 168 9.87 8.40 18.91
C GLU A 168 8.47 8.26 18.33
N ILE A 169 7.65 7.35 18.87
CA ILE A 169 6.27 7.13 18.39
C ILE A 169 5.43 8.39 18.51
N ASP A 170 5.50 9.07 19.64
CA ASP A 170 4.68 10.27 19.91
C ASP A 170 5.11 11.43 19.03
N SER A 171 6.41 11.60 18.75
CA SER A 171 6.91 12.61 17.80
C SER A 171 6.36 12.43 16.37
N TRP A 172 6.01 11.21 15.99
CA TRP A 172 5.39 10.92 14.71
C TRP A 172 3.87 11.10 14.73
N LYS A 173 3.21 10.83 15.86
CA LYS A 173 1.77 11.10 16.02
C LYS A 173 1.44 12.60 15.93
N GLU A 174 2.33 13.46 16.41
CA GLU A 174 2.18 14.91 16.27
C GLU A 174 2.11 15.37 14.81
N LYS A 175 2.61 14.55 13.87
CA LYS A 175 2.60 14.82 12.42
C LYS A 175 1.43 14.19 11.69
N ASP A 176 0.39 13.73 12.40
CA ASP A 176 -0.73 12.99 11.83
C ASP A 176 -1.29 13.68 10.57
N GLY A 177 -1.27 12.93 9.46
CA GLY A 177 -1.74 13.40 8.16
C GLY A 177 -3.24 13.73 8.13
N LEU A 178 -4.06 13.07 8.97
CA LEU A 178 -5.48 13.39 9.09
C LEU A 178 -5.69 14.77 9.70
N ILE A 179 -4.95 15.11 10.76
CA ILE A 179 -5.00 16.43 11.38
C ILE A 179 -4.54 17.50 10.38
N LYS A 180 -3.45 17.23 9.66
CA LYS A 180 -2.93 18.14 8.63
C LYS A 180 -3.94 18.37 7.52
N LEU A 181 -4.59 17.33 7.03
CA LEU A 181 -5.60 17.43 5.97
C LEU A 181 -6.85 18.14 6.46
N ARG A 182 -7.35 17.82 7.67
CA ARG A 182 -8.48 18.50 8.32
C ARG A 182 -8.25 20.00 8.38
N ASN A 183 -7.12 20.43 8.94
CA ASN A 183 -6.79 21.84 9.07
C ASN A 183 -6.76 22.53 7.69
N LYS A 184 -6.22 21.87 6.67
CA LYS A 184 -6.18 22.42 5.31
C LYS A 184 -7.56 22.57 4.67
N ILE A 185 -8.46 21.61 4.90
CA ILE A 185 -9.85 21.67 4.42
C ILE A 185 -10.58 22.87 5.04
N LEU A 186 -10.42 23.05 6.36
CA LEU A 186 -11.02 24.18 7.09
C LEU A 186 -10.43 25.53 6.63
N GLU A 187 -9.11 25.64 6.50
CA GLU A 187 -8.42 26.85 6.02
C GLU A 187 -8.89 27.26 4.62
N LEU A 188 -9.10 26.30 3.74
CA LEU A 188 -9.56 26.54 2.36
C LEU A 188 -11.09 26.69 2.25
N GLY A 189 -11.82 26.50 3.33
CA GLY A 189 -13.28 26.62 3.36
C GLY A 189 -14.02 25.58 2.53
N TYR A 190 -13.43 24.38 2.37
CA TYR A 190 -14.06 23.28 1.64
C TYR A 190 -15.12 22.54 2.46
N ALA A 191 -15.01 22.58 3.78
CA ALA A 191 -16.00 22.06 4.71
C ALA A 191 -15.96 22.85 6.03
N SER A 192 -17.03 22.80 6.81
CA SER A 192 -17.07 23.29 8.19
C SER A 192 -16.58 22.22 9.18
N GLU A 193 -16.33 22.64 10.42
CA GLU A 193 -15.98 21.72 11.51
C GLU A 193 -17.10 20.72 11.78
N GLU A 194 -18.36 21.18 11.74
CA GLU A 194 -19.54 20.35 11.95
C GLU A 194 -19.71 19.28 10.84
N GLU A 195 -19.42 19.65 9.58
CA GLU A 195 -19.46 18.71 8.47
C GLU A 195 -18.37 17.63 8.59
N LEU A 196 -17.17 18.00 9.03
CA LEU A 196 -16.10 17.03 9.26
C LEU A 196 -16.40 16.10 10.44
N GLN A 197 -16.98 16.62 11.52
CA GLN A 197 -17.41 15.79 12.65
C GLN A 197 -18.54 14.83 12.25
N ALA A 198 -19.50 15.28 11.45
CA ALA A 198 -20.55 14.42 10.94
C ALA A 198 -20.01 13.27 10.08
N LEU A 199 -19.01 13.56 9.23
CA LEU A 199 -18.32 12.55 8.42
C LEU A 199 -17.56 11.53 9.30
N GLU A 200 -16.89 11.97 10.35
CA GLU A 200 -16.19 11.09 11.29
C GLU A 200 -17.18 10.12 11.97
N LEU A 201 -18.32 10.63 12.46
CA LEU A 201 -19.35 9.79 13.06
C LEU A 201 -19.97 8.79 12.07
N GLU A 202 -20.14 9.18 10.81
CA GLU A 202 -20.62 8.28 9.76
C GLU A 202 -19.60 7.15 9.51
N VAL A 203 -18.31 7.46 9.45
CA VAL A 203 -17.24 6.46 9.26
C VAL A 203 -17.15 5.52 10.45
N GLU A 204 -17.23 6.02 11.69
CA GLU A 204 -17.27 5.19 12.91
C GLU A 204 -18.42 4.19 12.84
N LYS A 205 -19.62 4.67 12.50
CA LYS A 205 -20.81 3.80 12.37
C LYS A 205 -20.62 2.71 11.30
N ILE A 206 -20.04 3.04 10.15
CA ILE A 206 -19.74 2.05 9.08
C ILE A 206 -18.79 0.97 9.60
N ILE A 207 -17.77 1.36 10.38
CA ILE A 207 -16.82 0.39 10.97
C ILE A 207 -17.51 -0.50 12.01
N GLU A 208 -18.34 0.07 12.88
CA GLU A 208 -19.12 -0.70 13.86
C GLU A 208 -20.05 -1.71 13.18
N GLU A 209 -20.80 -1.28 12.17
CA GLU A 209 -21.66 -2.16 11.37
C GLU A 209 -20.88 -3.29 10.69
N ALA A 210 -19.66 -3.00 10.19
CA ALA A 210 -18.79 -4.00 9.59
C ALA A 210 -18.28 -5.02 10.61
N VAL A 211 -17.97 -4.59 11.85
CA VAL A 211 -17.59 -5.47 12.95
C VAL A 211 -18.76 -6.37 13.35
N GLU A 212 -19.96 -5.80 13.52
CA GLU A 212 -21.18 -6.55 13.85
C GLU A 212 -21.50 -7.58 12.75
N PHE A 213 -21.39 -7.19 11.49
CA PHE A 213 -21.55 -8.11 10.36
C PHE A 213 -20.59 -9.28 10.45
N GLY A 214 -19.29 -9.01 10.72
CA GLY A 214 -18.28 -10.06 10.89
C GLY A 214 -18.59 -11.01 12.05
N MET A 215 -18.95 -10.45 13.21
CA MET A 215 -19.26 -11.21 14.42
C MET A 215 -20.51 -12.08 14.30
N ASN A 216 -21.51 -11.61 13.58
CA ASN A 216 -22.79 -12.31 13.42
C ASN A 216 -22.84 -13.20 12.16
N SER A 217 -21.80 -13.16 11.32
CA SER A 217 -21.73 -14.01 10.12
C SER A 217 -21.53 -15.47 10.48
N PRO A 218 -22.19 -16.41 9.78
CA PRO A 218 -21.98 -17.83 10.03
C PRO A 218 -20.57 -18.26 9.63
N GLU A 219 -20.02 -19.20 10.38
CA GLU A 219 -18.77 -19.86 10.02
C GLU A 219 -18.91 -20.60 8.67
N PRO A 220 -17.83 -20.71 7.88
CA PRO A 220 -17.87 -21.49 6.65
C PRO A 220 -18.12 -22.97 6.96
N SER A 221 -18.90 -23.65 6.12
CA SER A 221 -19.15 -25.07 6.22
C SER A 221 -17.86 -25.86 5.89
N LEU A 222 -17.71 -27.05 6.48
CA LEU A 222 -16.58 -27.93 6.19
C LEU A 222 -16.60 -28.44 4.74
N ASP A 223 -17.74 -28.47 4.10
CA ASP A 223 -17.87 -28.94 2.70
C ASP A 223 -17.13 -28.06 1.71
N ILE A 224 -16.88 -26.77 2.07
CA ILE A 224 -16.14 -25.86 1.20
C ILE A 224 -14.61 -25.90 1.36
N LEU A 225 -14.07 -26.82 2.17
CA LEU A 225 -12.63 -26.89 2.43
C LEU A 225 -11.80 -27.12 1.17
N GLU A 226 -12.33 -27.93 0.25
CA GLU A 226 -11.66 -28.28 -1.00
C GLU A 226 -12.08 -27.42 -2.20
N GLU A 227 -13.02 -26.50 -2.01
CA GLU A 227 -13.39 -25.56 -3.06
C GLU A 227 -12.25 -24.57 -3.35
N ASP A 228 -12.15 -24.15 -4.59
CA ASP A 228 -11.18 -23.15 -5.08
C ASP A 228 -9.69 -23.58 -4.96
N ILE A 229 -9.39 -24.87 -4.77
CA ILE A 229 -8.02 -25.39 -4.71
C ILE A 229 -7.50 -25.72 -6.12
N TYR A 230 -8.35 -26.26 -6.97
CA TYR A 230 -8.05 -26.61 -8.35
C TYR A 230 -8.97 -25.87 -9.31
N ALA A 231 -8.52 -25.63 -10.53
CA ALA A 231 -9.39 -25.20 -11.61
C ALA A 231 -10.25 -26.39 -12.10
N ASP A 232 -11.48 -26.12 -12.44
CA ASP A 232 -12.39 -27.08 -13.10
C ASP A 232 -11.97 -27.34 -14.56
#